data_4aedf4e2b5613ea4e9f7645393f82ca7
#
_entry.id   4aedf4e2b5613ea4e9f7645393f82ca7
#
_cell.length_a   1.000
_cell.length_b   1.000
_cell.length_c   1.000
_cell.angle_alpha   90.00
_cell.angle_beta   90.00
_cell.angle_gamma   90.00
#
_symmetry.space_group_name_H-M   'P 1'
#
loop_
_entity.id
_entity.type
_entity.pdbx_description
1 polymer ?
#
loop_
_entity_poly.entity_id
_entity_poly.type
_entity_poly.pdbx_seq_one_letter_code
_entity_poly.pdbx_strand_id
1 'polypeptide(L)'
;MAITDVVIYPHDIFRKPNSDITVFDENLKQLSEDMFETMYKNEGIGLAGPQIAENKNIVVIDIPEDDGSQGKNKIVLINPKVTKLEGDIVESQEGCLSVPGYQDKVERYERCTVEYQNLNGEHCTFDNVDGLFAICLQHEIDHLHGKLFVDKLSRMKRDRLH
;
A
#
# COMPACT_ATOMS: atom_id res chain seq x y z
N MET A 1 -16.66 12.75 4.17
CA MET A 1 -15.30 12.17 4.09
C MET A 1 -14.50 12.56 5.31
N ALA A 2 -13.73 11.65 5.83
CA ALA A 2 -12.98 11.86 7.06
C ALA A 2 -11.50 11.52 6.88
N ILE A 3 -10.66 12.40 7.43
CA ILE A 3 -9.23 12.14 7.52
C ILE A 3 -8.98 11.42 8.83
N THR A 4 -8.31 10.27 8.78
CA THR A 4 -7.97 9.50 9.98
C THR A 4 -6.48 9.60 10.27
N ASP A 5 -6.10 9.25 11.49
CA ASP A 5 -4.70 9.25 11.86
C ASP A 5 -4.00 8.03 11.25
N VAL A 6 -2.78 8.25 10.76
CA VAL A 6 -1.92 7.18 10.27
C VAL A 6 -1.22 6.53 11.48
N VAL A 7 -1.31 5.21 11.58
CA VAL A 7 -0.65 4.45 12.64
C VAL A 7 0.86 4.44 12.38
N ILE A 8 1.64 4.72 13.42
CA ILE A 8 3.09 4.89 13.33
C ILE A 8 3.81 3.61 13.77
N TYR A 9 4.83 3.22 13.01
CA TYR A 9 5.72 2.11 13.34
C TYR A 9 6.61 2.47 14.56
N PRO A 10 6.88 1.56 15.50
CA PRO A 10 6.35 0.19 15.57
C PRO A 10 4.99 0.15 16.26
N HIS A 11 4.07 -0.67 15.74
CA HIS A 11 2.75 -0.87 16.34
C HIS A 11 2.26 -2.29 16.03
N ASP A 12 1.64 -2.93 17.01
CA ASP A 12 1.19 -4.32 16.89
C ASP A 12 0.19 -4.54 15.77
N ILE A 13 -0.59 -3.49 15.40
CA ILE A 13 -1.61 -3.58 14.34
C ILE A 13 -1.01 -4.08 13.02
N PHE A 14 0.26 -3.75 12.73
CA PHE A 14 0.91 -4.16 11.48
C PHE A 14 1.23 -5.65 11.42
N ARG A 15 1.20 -6.33 12.56
CA ARG A 15 1.46 -7.76 12.64
C ARG A 15 0.20 -8.59 12.80
N LYS A 16 -0.95 -7.94 12.95
CA LYS A 16 -2.23 -8.63 13.08
C LYS A 16 -2.73 -9.09 11.72
N PRO A 17 -3.39 -10.26 11.65
CA PRO A 17 -4.01 -10.70 10.40
C PRO A 17 -5.08 -9.73 9.92
N ASN A 18 -5.18 -9.57 8.60
CA ASN A 18 -6.23 -8.78 7.98
C ASN A 18 -7.33 -9.71 7.48
N SER A 19 -8.57 -9.23 7.49
CA SER A 19 -9.72 -9.97 6.99
C SER A 19 -9.99 -9.62 5.53
N ASP A 20 -10.40 -10.62 4.75
CA ASP A 20 -10.92 -10.37 3.41
C ASP A 20 -12.22 -9.61 3.51
N ILE A 21 -12.43 -8.70 2.57
CA ILE A 21 -13.67 -7.93 2.46
C ILE A 21 -14.65 -8.76 1.63
N THR A 22 -15.85 -8.93 2.17
CA THR A 22 -16.90 -9.73 1.53
C THR A 22 -18.17 -8.92 1.24
N VAL A 23 -18.28 -7.73 1.80
CA VAL A 23 -19.44 -6.84 1.61
C VAL A 23 -18.99 -5.60 0.84
N PHE A 24 -19.58 -5.39 -0.34
CA PHE A 24 -19.23 -4.30 -1.25
C PHE A 24 -20.38 -3.30 -1.30
N ASP A 25 -20.38 -2.36 -0.35
CA ASP A 25 -21.47 -1.40 -0.13
C ASP A 25 -20.94 0.04 -0.04
N GLU A 26 -21.83 0.96 0.32
CA GLU A 26 -21.48 2.38 0.47
C GLU A 26 -20.48 2.61 1.60
N ASN A 27 -20.48 1.77 2.64
CA ASN A 27 -19.51 1.88 3.73
C ASN A 27 -18.09 1.58 3.22
N LEU A 28 -17.95 0.61 2.34
CA LEU A 28 -16.66 0.29 1.72
C LEU A 28 -16.19 1.44 0.82
N LYS A 29 -17.10 2.01 0.05
CA LYS A 29 -16.79 3.17 -0.79
C LYS A 29 -16.33 4.34 0.06
N GLN A 30 -17.04 4.61 1.15
CA GLN A 30 -16.67 5.68 2.07
C GLN A 30 -15.30 5.44 2.69
N LEU A 31 -15.00 4.20 3.09
CA LEU A 31 -13.68 3.85 3.61
C LEU A 31 -12.59 4.17 2.60
N SER A 32 -12.77 3.82 1.34
CA SER A 32 -11.79 4.10 0.30
C SER A 32 -11.58 5.60 0.10
N GLU A 33 -12.64 6.39 0.15
CA GLU A 33 -12.56 7.86 0.04
C GLU A 33 -11.80 8.46 1.23
N ASP A 34 -12.08 7.99 2.44
CA ASP A 34 -11.38 8.43 3.65
C ASP A 34 -9.88 8.07 3.58
N MET A 35 -9.55 6.92 3.03
CA MET A 35 -8.18 6.50 2.82
C MET A 35 -7.45 7.41 1.84
N PHE A 36 -8.08 7.77 0.72
CA PHE A 36 -7.49 8.70 -0.24
C PHE A 36 -7.24 10.07 0.40
N GLU A 37 -8.21 10.61 1.14
CA GLU A 37 -8.02 11.90 1.81
C GLU A 37 -6.88 11.86 2.81
N THR A 38 -6.82 10.81 3.62
CA THR A 38 -5.74 10.62 4.59
C THR A 38 -4.39 10.53 3.90
N MET A 39 -4.33 9.79 2.80
CA MET A 39 -3.13 9.65 1.99
C MET A 39 -2.66 10.99 1.44
N TYR A 40 -3.56 11.76 0.83
CA TYR A 40 -3.21 13.06 0.25
C TYR A 40 -2.76 14.06 1.30
N LYS A 41 -3.42 14.09 2.45
CA LYS A 41 -3.04 14.98 3.54
C LYS A 41 -1.61 14.71 4.01
N ASN A 42 -1.18 13.47 3.95
CA ASN A 42 0.16 13.07 4.36
C ASN A 42 1.15 12.97 3.18
N GLU A 43 0.75 13.50 2.01
CA GLU A 43 1.58 13.55 0.80
C GLU A 43 2.02 12.17 0.31
N GLY A 44 1.16 11.16 0.49
CA GLY A 44 1.44 9.80 0.07
C GLY A 44 0.91 9.46 -1.31
N ILE A 45 1.39 8.35 -1.86
CA ILE A 45 0.95 7.78 -3.13
C ILE A 45 0.26 6.43 -2.96
N GLY A 46 0.34 5.84 -1.79
CA GLY A 46 -0.30 4.58 -1.45
C GLY A 46 -0.62 4.49 0.04
N LEU A 47 -1.63 3.72 0.39
CA LEU A 47 -2.03 3.49 1.77
C LEU A 47 -2.77 2.16 1.88
N ALA A 48 -2.43 1.38 2.90
CA ALA A 48 -3.08 0.10 3.20
C ALA A 48 -3.94 0.21 4.46
N GLY A 49 -4.99 -0.62 4.56
CA GLY A 49 -5.92 -0.62 5.67
C GLY A 49 -5.29 -0.59 7.06
N PRO A 50 -4.31 -1.46 7.37
CA PRO A 50 -3.65 -1.44 8.69
C PRO A 50 -3.05 -0.09 9.09
N GLN A 51 -2.65 0.73 8.13
CA GLN A 51 -2.05 2.04 8.42
C GLN A 51 -3.04 3.03 9.02
N ILE A 52 -4.33 2.78 8.89
CA ILE A 52 -5.39 3.57 9.54
C ILE A 52 -6.17 2.73 10.54
N ALA A 53 -5.52 1.70 11.11
CA ALA A 53 -6.08 0.79 12.11
C ALA A 53 -7.26 -0.06 11.60
N GLU A 54 -7.36 -0.26 10.29
CA GLU A 54 -8.34 -1.15 9.67
C GLU A 54 -7.66 -2.43 9.22
N ASN A 55 -7.80 -3.52 9.98
CA ASN A 55 -7.23 -4.83 9.62
C ASN A 55 -8.07 -5.52 8.55
N LYS A 56 -8.19 -4.88 7.41
CA LYS A 56 -8.92 -5.36 6.23
C LYS A 56 -8.00 -5.33 5.02
N ASN A 57 -8.24 -6.24 4.09
CA ASN A 57 -7.44 -6.35 2.87
C ASN A 57 -7.88 -5.31 1.83
N ILE A 58 -7.50 -4.08 2.07
CA ILE A 58 -7.77 -2.93 1.19
C ILE A 58 -6.51 -2.08 1.03
N VAL A 59 -6.26 -1.66 -0.21
CA VAL A 59 -5.16 -0.75 -0.57
C VAL A 59 -5.71 0.32 -1.50
N VAL A 60 -5.29 1.57 -1.30
CA VAL A 60 -5.53 2.64 -2.26
C VAL A 60 -4.18 3.15 -2.78
N ILE A 61 -4.14 3.47 -4.07
CA ILE A 61 -2.95 3.96 -4.76
C ILE A 61 -3.36 5.07 -5.72
N ASP A 62 -2.53 6.11 -5.80
CA ASP A 62 -2.68 7.15 -6.81
C ASP A 62 -1.29 7.62 -7.22
N ILE A 63 -0.78 7.05 -8.31
CA ILE A 63 0.54 7.40 -8.84
C ILE A 63 0.46 8.79 -9.48
N PRO A 64 1.33 9.74 -9.06
CA PRO A 64 1.31 11.09 -9.63
C PRO A 64 1.65 11.09 -11.12
N GLU A 65 1.09 12.07 -11.81
CA GLU A 65 1.48 12.40 -13.18
C GLU A 65 2.89 13.01 -13.18
N ASP A 66 3.47 13.20 -14.36
CA ASP A 66 4.83 13.75 -14.52
C ASP A 66 5.00 15.13 -13.87
N ASP A 67 3.92 15.92 -13.80
CA ASP A 67 3.93 17.23 -13.16
C ASP A 67 3.71 17.19 -11.64
N GLY A 68 3.56 15.97 -11.07
CA GLY A 68 3.33 15.76 -9.66
C GLY A 68 1.86 15.80 -9.25
N SER A 69 0.93 16.07 -10.18
CA SER A 69 -0.49 16.11 -9.85
C SER A 69 -1.06 14.73 -9.58
N GLN A 70 -2.04 14.65 -8.69
CA GLN A 70 -2.74 13.42 -8.34
C GLN A 70 -4.24 13.55 -8.59
N GLY A 71 -4.96 12.44 -8.56
CA GLY A 71 -6.41 12.38 -8.75
C GLY A 71 -6.83 11.65 -10.01
N LYS A 72 -5.94 11.51 -10.99
CA LYS A 72 -6.25 10.85 -12.27
C LYS A 72 -6.01 9.34 -12.24
N ASN A 73 -5.16 8.86 -11.36
CA ASN A 73 -4.73 7.46 -11.31
C ASN A 73 -5.19 6.76 -10.06
N LYS A 74 -6.31 7.17 -9.50
CA LYS A 74 -6.88 6.58 -8.28
C LYS A 74 -7.30 5.14 -8.52
N ILE A 75 -6.78 4.24 -7.70
CA ILE A 75 -7.08 2.81 -7.76
C ILE A 75 -7.40 2.31 -6.36
N VAL A 76 -8.46 1.54 -6.24
CA VAL A 76 -8.81 0.83 -5.01
C VAL A 76 -8.67 -0.66 -5.28
N LEU A 77 -7.86 -1.33 -4.46
CA LEU A 77 -7.66 -2.77 -4.57
C LEU A 77 -8.23 -3.45 -3.34
N ILE A 78 -9.23 -4.30 -3.54
CA ILE A 78 -9.87 -5.08 -2.48
C ILE A 78 -9.38 -6.51 -2.59
N ASN A 79 -8.96 -7.10 -1.47
CA ASN A 79 -8.42 -8.46 -1.40
C ASN A 79 -7.30 -8.71 -2.43
N PRO A 80 -6.31 -7.80 -2.54
CA PRO A 80 -5.29 -7.94 -3.56
C PRO A 80 -4.30 -9.06 -3.24
N LYS A 81 -3.80 -9.70 -4.31
CA LYS A 81 -2.75 -10.72 -4.20
C LYS A 81 -1.73 -10.52 -5.30
N VAL A 82 -0.47 -10.55 -4.95
CA VAL A 82 0.61 -10.61 -5.93
C VAL A 82 0.72 -12.08 -6.36
N THR A 83 0.39 -12.33 -7.62
CA THR A 83 0.38 -13.70 -8.16
C THR A 83 1.66 -14.04 -8.91
N LYS A 84 2.42 -13.02 -9.32
CA LYS A 84 3.66 -13.23 -10.07
C LYS A 84 4.62 -12.06 -9.88
N LEU A 85 5.87 -12.38 -9.68
CA LEU A 85 6.98 -11.41 -9.62
C LEU A 85 7.94 -11.74 -10.74
N GLU A 86 8.31 -10.76 -11.56
CA GLU A 86 9.12 -10.98 -12.76
C GLU A 86 10.19 -9.89 -12.93
N GLY A 87 11.13 -10.20 -13.83
CA GLY A 87 12.19 -9.27 -14.16
C GLY A 87 13.33 -9.27 -13.16
N ASP A 88 14.17 -8.26 -13.27
CA ASP A 88 15.32 -8.10 -12.38
C ASP A 88 14.89 -7.51 -11.04
N ILE A 89 15.71 -7.72 -10.04
CA ILE A 89 15.54 -7.04 -8.76
C ILE A 89 16.11 -5.64 -8.91
N VAL A 90 15.33 -4.63 -8.54
CA VAL A 90 15.72 -3.22 -8.62
C VAL A 90 15.75 -2.60 -7.24
N GLU A 91 16.64 -1.62 -7.05
CA GLU A 91 16.64 -0.83 -5.82
C GLU A 91 15.61 0.29 -5.92
N SER A 92 14.82 0.44 -4.87
CA SER A 92 13.80 1.48 -4.77
C SER A 92 14.04 2.30 -3.51
N GLN A 93 14.06 3.62 -3.63
CA GLN A 93 14.09 4.51 -2.48
C GLN A 93 12.68 4.55 -1.91
N GLU A 94 12.49 3.98 -0.73
CA GLU A 94 11.16 3.86 -0.15
C GLU A 94 11.05 4.53 1.20
N GLY A 95 9.88 5.14 1.40
CA GLY A 95 9.42 5.61 2.69
C GLY A 95 8.00 5.13 2.89
N CYS A 96 7.47 5.35 4.08
CA CYS A 96 6.13 4.93 4.42
C CYS A 96 5.52 5.96 5.37
N LEU A 97 4.23 6.28 5.19
CA LEU A 97 3.53 7.23 6.07
C LEU A 97 3.53 6.77 7.53
N SER A 98 3.64 5.46 7.77
CA SER A 98 3.74 4.89 9.12
C SER A 98 5.16 4.94 9.70
N VAL A 99 6.15 5.37 8.91
CA VAL A 99 7.55 5.56 9.34
C VAL A 99 8.02 6.94 8.87
N PRO A 100 7.47 8.01 9.46
CA PRO A 100 7.71 9.36 8.97
C PRO A 100 9.17 9.79 9.13
N GLY A 101 9.67 10.50 8.12
CA GLY A 101 11.03 11.06 8.14
C GLY A 101 12.13 10.05 7.87
N TYR A 102 11.80 8.79 7.59
CA TYR A 102 12.80 7.76 7.30
C TYR A 102 12.58 7.18 5.90
N GLN A 103 13.65 7.14 5.12
CA GLN A 103 13.66 6.51 3.80
C GLN A 103 14.94 5.70 3.66
N ASP A 104 14.87 4.61 2.91
CA ASP A 104 16.04 3.80 2.58
C ASP A 104 15.78 3.03 1.29
N LYS A 105 16.85 2.44 0.77
CA LYS A 105 16.77 1.62 -0.43
C LYS A 105 16.28 0.23 -0.08
N VAL A 106 15.31 -0.25 -0.85
CA VAL A 106 14.70 -1.57 -0.70
C VAL A 106 14.76 -2.28 -2.04
N GLU A 107 15.06 -3.57 -2.02
CA GLU A 107 15.05 -4.39 -3.23
C GLU A 107 13.63 -4.87 -3.52
N ARG A 108 13.18 -4.65 -4.74
CA ARG A 108 11.88 -5.08 -5.25
C ARG A 108 12.04 -5.70 -6.61
N TYR A 109 11.08 -6.53 -7.01
CA TYR A 109 11.02 -6.99 -8.40
C TYR A 109 10.58 -5.85 -9.31
N GLU A 110 11.13 -5.83 -10.51
CA GLU A 110 10.87 -4.80 -11.51
C GLU A 110 9.43 -4.83 -12.03
N ARG A 111 8.82 -6.02 -12.09
CA ARG A 111 7.46 -6.22 -12.58
C ARG A 111 6.68 -7.17 -11.69
N CYS A 112 5.36 -6.96 -11.65
CA CYS A 112 4.48 -7.86 -10.90
C CYS A 112 3.12 -7.99 -11.57
N THR A 113 2.42 -9.05 -11.25
CA THR A 113 1.02 -9.27 -11.60
C THR A 113 0.22 -9.34 -10.31
N VAL A 114 -0.89 -8.59 -10.27
CA VAL A 114 -1.75 -8.49 -9.10
C VAL A 114 -3.18 -8.80 -9.48
N GLU A 115 -3.81 -9.72 -8.78
CA GLU A 115 -5.25 -9.97 -8.87
C GLU A 115 -5.95 -9.32 -7.68
N TYR A 116 -7.08 -8.67 -7.93
CA TYR A 116 -7.83 -7.95 -6.91
C TYR A 116 -9.30 -7.85 -7.28
N GLN A 117 -10.10 -7.30 -6.38
CA GLN A 117 -11.50 -6.97 -6.64
C GLN A 117 -11.65 -5.45 -6.58
N ASN A 118 -12.51 -4.91 -7.45
CA ASN A 118 -12.84 -3.48 -7.39
C ASN A 118 -13.95 -3.21 -6.35
N LEU A 119 -14.41 -1.98 -6.26
CA LEU A 119 -15.45 -1.58 -5.28
C LEU A 119 -16.80 -2.26 -5.53
N ASN A 120 -17.01 -2.82 -6.70
CA ASN A 120 -18.22 -3.56 -7.04
C ASN A 120 -18.08 -5.07 -6.81
N GLY A 121 -16.92 -5.51 -6.33
CA GLY A 121 -16.65 -6.93 -6.12
C GLY A 121 -16.22 -7.70 -7.36
N GLU A 122 -16.02 -7.00 -8.47
CA GLU A 122 -15.60 -7.62 -9.73
C GLU A 122 -14.11 -7.95 -9.71
N HIS A 123 -13.76 -9.13 -10.21
CA HIS A 123 -12.35 -9.56 -10.29
C HIS A 123 -11.62 -8.79 -11.38
N CYS A 124 -10.44 -8.29 -11.04
CA CYS A 124 -9.60 -7.50 -11.92
C CYS A 124 -8.15 -7.97 -11.82
N THR A 125 -7.37 -7.71 -12.86
CA THR A 125 -5.95 -8.07 -12.89
C THR A 125 -5.12 -6.93 -13.46
N PHE A 126 -4.01 -6.62 -12.78
CA PHE A 126 -2.92 -5.83 -13.38
C PHE A 126 -1.85 -6.83 -13.80
N ASP A 127 -1.72 -7.04 -15.10
CA ASP A 127 -0.83 -8.06 -15.65
C ASP A 127 0.53 -7.47 -16.00
N ASN A 128 1.57 -8.01 -15.37
CA ASN A 128 2.96 -7.68 -15.68
C ASN A 128 3.24 -6.17 -15.76
N VAL A 129 2.79 -5.44 -14.75
CA VAL A 129 3.01 -4.00 -14.65
C VAL A 129 4.43 -3.71 -14.13
N ASP A 130 4.95 -2.53 -14.47
CA ASP A 130 6.31 -2.12 -14.15
C ASP A 130 6.36 -0.73 -13.50
N GLY A 131 7.56 -0.21 -13.30
CA GLY A 131 7.80 1.15 -12.82
C GLY A 131 7.36 1.37 -11.38
N LEU A 132 7.11 2.64 -11.06
CA LEU A 132 6.71 3.05 -9.72
C LEU A 132 5.42 2.35 -9.27
N PHE A 133 4.50 2.11 -10.18
CA PHE A 133 3.25 1.42 -9.87
C PHE A 133 3.51 -0.01 -9.36
N ALA A 134 4.38 -0.76 -10.03
CA ALA A 134 4.74 -2.11 -9.59
C ALA A 134 5.41 -2.11 -8.21
N ILE A 135 6.28 -1.15 -7.97
CA ILE A 135 6.95 -0.98 -6.67
C ILE A 135 5.93 -0.66 -5.58
N CYS A 136 5.03 0.26 -5.86
CA CYS A 136 3.99 0.68 -4.92
C CYS A 136 3.03 -0.48 -4.58
N LEU A 137 2.62 -1.26 -5.58
CA LEU A 137 1.78 -2.44 -5.37
C LEU A 137 2.46 -3.44 -4.41
N GLN A 138 3.73 -3.74 -4.65
CA GLN A 138 4.48 -4.66 -3.79
C GLN A 138 4.58 -4.14 -2.35
N HIS A 139 4.90 -2.86 -2.19
CA HIS A 139 5.04 -2.22 -0.89
C HIS A 139 3.71 -2.26 -0.10
N GLU A 140 2.61 -1.82 -0.73
CA GLU A 140 1.32 -1.73 -0.03
C GLU A 140 0.71 -3.10 0.25
N ILE A 141 0.84 -4.05 -0.66
CA ILE A 141 0.33 -5.40 -0.44
C ILE A 141 1.14 -6.12 0.66
N ASP A 142 2.43 -5.83 0.79
CA ASP A 142 3.23 -6.34 1.90
C ASP A 142 2.66 -5.93 3.26
N HIS A 143 2.13 -4.71 3.38
CA HIS A 143 1.46 -4.26 4.61
C HIS A 143 0.31 -5.19 5.02
N LEU A 144 -0.43 -5.70 4.05
CA LEU A 144 -1.56 -6.58 4.32
C LEU A 144 -1.11 -7.93 4.88
N HIS A 145 0.14 -8.30 4.65
CA HIS A 145 0.73 -9.54 5.16
C HIS A 145 1.63 -9.31 6.38
N GLY A 146 1.51 -8.14 6.99
CA GLY A 146 2.29 -7.78 8.17
C GLY A 146 3.74 -7.45 7.88
N LYS A 147 4.07 -7.14 6.63
CA LYS A 147 5.44 -6.81 6.20
C LYS A 147 5.54 -5.32 5.91
N LEU A 148 6.55 -4.67 6.49
CA LEU A 148 6.86 -3.26 6.25
C LEU A 148 8.20 -3.17 5.51
N PHE A 149 8.46 -2.05 4.83
CA PHE A 149 9.74 -1.91 4.14
C PHE A 149 10.92 -2.04 5.10
N VAL A 150 10.75 -1.64 6.36
CA VAL A 150 11.78 -1.76 7.41
C VAL A 150 12.17 -3.22 7.66
N ASP A 151 11.30 -4.19 7.38
CA ASP A 151 11.60 -5.62 7.53
C ASP A 151 12.63 -6.10 6.51
N LYS A 152 12.86 -5.34 5.46
CA LYS A 152 13.85 -5.63 4.42
C LYS A 152 15.19 -4.96 4.69
N LEU A 153 15.28 -4.16 5.77
CA LEU A 153 16.51 -3.50 6.18
C LEU A 153 17.34 -4.41 7.05
N SER A 154 18.63 -4.09 7.21
CA SER A 154 19.48 -4.80 8.15
C SER A 154 18.96 -4.60 9.58
N ARG A 155 19.26 -5.55 10.46
CA ARG A 155 18.88 -5.47 11.87
C ARG A 155 19.31 -4.16 12.51
N MET A 156 20.52 -3.70 12.20
CA MET A 156 21.04 -2.44 12.74
C MET A 156 20.18 -1.25 12.32
N LYS A 157 19.77 -1.20 11.05
CA LYS A 157 18.92 -0.12 10.56
C LYS A 157 17.54 -0.15 11.20
N ARG A 158 16.96 -1.34 11.39
CA ARG A 158 15.66 -1.47 12.06
C ARG A 158 15.72 -1.00 13.51
N ASP A 159 16.78 -1.32 14.23
CA ASP A 159 16.94 -0.95 15.63
C ASP A 159 16.97 0.57 15.82
N ARG A 160 17.41 1.33 14.85
CA ARG A 160 17.39 2.80 14.89
C ARG A 160 15.98 3.39 14.85
N LEU A 161 14.99 2.61 14.42
CA LEU A 161 13.59 3.07 14.26
C LEU A 161 12.74 2.79 15.49
N HIS A 162 13.27 2.08 16.48
CA HIS A 162 12.53 1.74 17.71
C HIS A 162 12.66 2.78 18.81
#